data_46a14a2eaf7e3650d60e10f86bc94b01
#
_entry.id   46a14a2eaf7e3650d60e10f86bc94b01
#
_cell.length_a   1.000
_cell.length_b   1.000
_cell.length_c   1.000
_cell.angle_alpha   90.00
_cell.angle_beta   90.00
_cell.angle_gamma   90.00
#
_symmetry.space_group_name_H-M   'P 1'
#
loop_
_entity.id
_entity.type
_entity.pdbx_description
1 polymer ?
#
loop_
_entity_poly.entity_id
_entity_poly.type
_entity_poly.pdbx_seq_one_letter_code
_entity_poly.pdbx_strand_id
1 'polypeptide(L)'
;RAIAVQGFRKIAIINGHGGNTAPIDVALIDINQELGFPVYNVPYTAGVDESPFLDKQNYMIHSGEVETSLILAYDESLVDPSYTNLSGNSGGCSDYEDCGALSTFHYMESHTENGIMGESCAASKEKGIALADAYCKRLVEVLSDERLWSVPV
;
A
#
# COMPACT_ATOMS: atom_id res chain seq x y z
N ARG A 1 -1.44 -19.58 -11.60
CA ARG A 1 -1.72 -20.88 -12.27
C ARG A 1 -1.17 -22.05 -11.45
N ALA A 2 0.13 -22.13 -11.15
CA ALA A 2 0.73 -23.26 -10.42
C ALA A 2 0.03 -23.60 -9.09
N ILE A 3 -0.35 -22.58 -8.32
CA ILE A 3 -1.09 -22.73 -7.06
C ILE A 3 -2.48 -23.32 -7.31
N ALA A 4 -3.19 -22.82 -8.32
CA ALA A 4 -4.52 -23.34 -8.69
C ALA A 4 -4.50 -24.79 -9.17
N VAL A 5 -3.46 -25.18 -9.91
CA VAL A 5 -3.24 -26.60 -10.34
C VAL A 5 -3.06 -27.52 -9.13
N GLN A 6 -2.46 -27.03 -8.03
CA GLN A 6 -2.32 -27.76 -6.78
C GLN A 6 -3.63 -27.90 -5.98
N GLY A 7 -4.73 -27.34 -6.48
CA GLY A 7 -6.05 -27.46 -5.86
C GLY A 7 -6.49 -26.28 -5.00
N PHE A 8 -5.66 -25.25 -4.81
CA PHE A 8 -6.08 -24.06 -4.09
C PHE A 8 -7.15 -23.30 -4.86
N ARG A 9 -8.20 -22.82 -4.16
CA ARG A 9 -9.33 -22.09 -4.72
C ARG A 9 -9.57 -20.74 -4.07
N LYS A 10 -8.97 -20.48 -2.90
CA LYS A 10 -8.96 -19.20 -2.22
C LYS A 10 -7.55 -18.61 -2.37
N ILE A 11 -7.38 -17.69 -3.29
CA ILE A 11 -6.07 -17.11 -3.63
C ILE A 11 -6.18 -15.59 -3.56
N ALA A 12 -5.30 -14.99 -2.76
CA ALA A 12 -5.14 -13.54 -2.69
C ALA A 12 -3.66 -13.17 -2.88
N ILE A 13 -3.43 -12.07 -3.56
CA ILE A 13 -2.13 -11.43 -3.70
C ILE A 13 -2.11 -10.29 -2.69
N ILE A 14 -1.31 -10.41 -1.63
CA ILE A 14 -1.08 -9.30 -0.71
C ILE A 14 -0.07 -8.37 -1.36
N ASN A 15 -0.58 -7.24 -1.82
CA ASN A 15 0.22 -6.26 -2.55
C ASN A 15 0.90 -5.29 -1.58
N GLY A 16 2.22 -5.32 -1.52
CA GLY A 16 3.04 -4.49 -0.64
C GLY A 16 3.44 -3.14 -1.22
N HIS A 17 3.01 -2.79 -2.45
CA HIS A 17 3.43 -1.53 -3.08
C HIS A 17 2.37 -1.01 -4.06
N GLY A 18 2.01 0.28 -3.92
CA GLY A 18 0.97 0.92 -4.73
C GLY A 18 1.21 0.84 -6.24
N GLY A 19 2.46 0.97 -6.69
CA GLY A 19 2.84 0.86 -8.09
C GLY A 19 2.54 -0.49 -8.74
N ASN A 20 2.34 -1.55 -7.96
CA ASN A 20 1.96 -2.87 -8.46
C ASN A 20 0.45 -3.02 -8.70
N THR A 21 -0.38 -2.09 -8.22
CA THR A 21 -1.84 -2.23 -8.26
C THR A 21 -2.34 -2.37 -9.70
N ALA A 22 -2.03 -1.40 -10.55
CA ALA A 22 -2.51 -1.40 -11.94
C ALA A 22 -2.06 -2.65 -12.74
N PRO A 23 -0.78 -3.05 -12.77
CA PRO A 23 -0.38 -4.26 -13.49
C PRO A 23 -0.98 -5.54 -12.90
N ILE A 24 -1.17 -5.64 -11.57
CA ILE A 24 -1.85 -6.79 -10.97
C ILE A 24 -3.31 -6.81 -11.42
N ASP A 25 -4.03 -5.70 -11.33
CA ASP A 25 -5.45 -5.62 -11.67
C ASP A 25 -5.69 -5.99 -13.15
N VAL A 26 -4.84 -5.51 -14.05
CA VAL A 26 -4.89 -5.91 -15.46
C VAL A 26 -4.66 -7.41 -15.64
N ALA A 27 -3.66 -7.98 -14.95
CA ALA A 27 -3.38 -9.42 -15.03
C ALA A 27 -4.51 -10.29 -14.45
N LEU A 28 -5.22 -9.80 -13.45
CA LEU A 28 -6.34 -10.52 -12.82
C LEU A 28 -7.54 -10.70 -13.76
N ILE A 29 -7.72 -9.85 -14.76
CA ILE A 29 -8.77 -10.02 -15.78
C ILE A 29 -8.62 -11.37 -16.46
N ASP A 30 -7.45 -11.65 -17.01
CA ASP A 30 -7.17 -12.89 -17.72
C ASP A 30 -7.07 -14.10 -16.76
N ILE A 31 -6.45 -13.90 -15.61
CA ILE A 31 -6.27 -14.95 -14.59
C ILE A 31 -7.62 -15.47 -14.10
N ASN A 32 -8.53 -14.58 -13.72
CA ASN A 32 -9.84 -14.95 -13.19
C ASN A 32 -10.69 -15.61 -14.25
N GLN A 33 -10.66 -15.11 -15.49
CA GLN A 33 -11.36 -15.73 -16.61
C GLN A 33 -10.83 -17.16 -16.87
N GLU A 34 -9.53 -17.37 -16.86
CA GLU A 34 -8.92 -18.68 -17.09
C GLU A 34 -9.21 -19.68 -15.97
N LEU A 35 -9.18 -19.22 -14.73
CA LEU A 35 -9.34 -20.09 -13.56
C LEU A 35 -10.82 -20.37 -13.24
N GLY A 36 -11.74 -19.49 -13.64
CA GLY A 36 -13.17 -19.60 -13.35
C GLY A 36 -13.53 -19.37 -11.87
N PHE A 37 -12.64 -18.72 -11.12
CA PHE A 37 -12.86 -18.28 -9.74
C PHE A 37 -12.00 -17.04 -9.44
N PRO A 38 -12.41 -16.20 -8.47
CA PRO A 38 -11.71 -14.95 -8.20
C PRO A 38 -10.35 -15.18 -7.51
N VAL A 39 -9.34 -14.46 -8.02
CA VAL A 39 -8.08 -14.16 -7.34
C VAL A 39 -8.10 -12.67 -7.03
N TYR A 40 -7.78 -12.30 -5.81
CA TYR A 40 -7.88 -10.93 -5.34
C TYR A 40 -6.51 -10.24 -5.25
N ASN A 41 -6.48 -8.94 -5.63
CA ASN A 41 -5.42 -8.02 -5.26
C ASN A 41 -5.83 -7.31 -3.98
N VAL A 42 -5.11 -7.54 -2.91
CA VAL A 42 -5.40 -6.96 -1.60
C VAL A 42 -4.22 -6.08 -1.19
N PRO A 43 -4.38 -4.77 -1.09
CA PRO A 43 -3.31 -3.93 -0.55
C PRO A 43 -2.97 -4.36 0.87
N TYR A 44 -1.70 -4.33 1.25
CA TYR A 44 -1.27 -4.74 2.59
C TYR A 44 -1.91 -3.92 3.72
N THR A 45 -2.33 -2.69 3.42
CA THR A 45 -3.08 -1.82 4.35
C THR A 45 -4.52 -2.27 4.54
N ALA A 46 -5.05 -3.09 3.62
CA ALA A 46 -6.44 -3.58 3.61
C ALA A 46 -7.51 -2.48 3.77
N GLY A 47 -7.20 -1.24 3.39
CA GLY A 47 -8.10 -0.09 3.49
C GLY A 47 -8.32 0.42 4.92
N VAL A 48 -7.35 0.22 5.81
CA VAL A 48 -7.34 0.83 7.14
C VAL A 48 -7.26 2.35 7.01
N ASP A 49 -8.07 3.07 7.76
CA ASP A 49 -7.89 4.51 7.95
C ASP A 49 -6.63 4.76 8.80
N GLU A 50 -5.63 5.37 8.21
CA GLU A 50 -4.34 5.62 8.83
C GLU A 50 -4.32 6.90 9.67
N SER A 51 -5.25 7.82 9.41
CA SER A 51 -5.26 9.15 10.02
C SER A 51 -5.17 9.17 11.56
N PRO A 52 -5.76 8.19 12.31
CA PRO A 52 -5.62 8.18 13.76
C PRO A 52 -4.22 7.86 14.29
N PHE A 53 -3.35 7.35 13.43
CA PHE A 53 -1.98 6.96 13.79
C PHE A 53 -0.93 8.03 13.44
N LEU A 54 -1.33 9.05 12.67
CA LEU A 54 -0.41 10.01 12.04
C LEU A 54 -0.52 11.39 12.69
N ASP A 55 0.62 12.09 12.77
CA ASP A 55 0.71 13.44 13.34
C ASP A 55 0.73 14.53 12.28
N LYS A 56 1.31 14.23 11.11
CA LYS A 56 1.57 15.21 10.05
C LYS A 56 0.90 14.89 8.73
N GLN A 57 0.57 13.64 8.51
CA GLN A 57 -0.12 13.18 7.30
C GLN A 57 -1.50 12.65 7.66
N ASN A 58 -2.39 12.50 6.70
CA ASN A 58 -3.70 11.89 6.88
C ASN A 58 -3.77 10.48 6.27
N TYR A 59 -2.81 10.13 5.42
CA TYR A 59 -2.71 8.85 4.72
C TYR A 59 -1.28 8.62 4.25
N MET A 60 -0.99 7.38 3.88
CA MET A 60 0.29 7.00 3.31
C MET A 60 0.50 7.66 1.94
N ILE A 61 1.70 8.22 1.75
CA ILE A 61 2.18 8.71 0.45
C ILE A 61 3.41 7.86 0.08
N HIS A 62 4.59 8.44 -0.03
CA HIS A 62 5.80 7.72 -0.40
C HIS A 62 6.96 8.09 0.52
N SER A 63 7.57 7.08 1.15
CA SER A 63 8.69 7.24 2.10
C SER A 63 8.40 8.24 3.23
N GLY A 64 7.14 8.49 3.54
CA GLY A 64 6.69 9.43 4.55
C GLY A 64 6.53 8.80 5.93
N GLU A 65 5.62 9.38 6.72
CA GLU A 65 5.39 9.01 8.12
C GLU A 65 5.01 7.53 8.30
N VAL A 66 4.12 6.99 7.43
CA VAL A 66 3.65 5.60 7.52
C VAL A 66 4.77 4.61 7.20
N GLU A 67 5.34 4.70 6.00
CA GLU A 67 6.30 3.70 5.53
C GLU A 67 7.58 3.72 6.37
N THR A 68 8.08 4.91 6.73
CA THR A 68 9.24 5.04 7.61
C THR A 68 8.97 4.44 9.00
N SER A 69 7.76 4.65 9.56
CA SER A 69 7.37 4.05 10.84
C SER A 69 7.33 2.52 10.78
N LEU A 70 6.81 1.95 9.69
CA LEU A 70 6.77 0.50 9.50
C LEU A 70 8.18 -0.11 9.45
N ILE A 71 9.11 0.53 8.74
CA ILE A 71 10.49 0.06 8.68
C ILE A 71 11.19 0.20 10.04
N LEU A 72 10.98 1.32 10.77
CA LEU A 72 11.48 1.48 12.14
C LEU A 72 10.97 0.38 13.08
N ALA A 73 9.71 -0.03 12.93
CA ALA A 73 9.12 -1.10 13.73
C ALA A 73 9.70 -2.48 13.37
N TYR A 74 9.99 -2.71 12.10
CA TYR A 74 10.56 -3.97 11.62
C TYR A 74 12.04 -4.11 12.01
N ASP A 75 12.86 -3.13 11.62
CA ASP A 75 14.30 -3.07 11.95
C ASP A 75 14.80 -1.63 11.81
N GLU A 76 14.99 -0.97 12.92
CA GLU A 76 15.43 0.42 13.00
C GLU A 76 16.79 0.66 12.32
N SER A 77 17.64 -0.36 12.23
CA SER A 77 18.96 -0.25 11.59
C SER A 77 18.87 -0.04 10.07
N LEU A 78 17.72 -0.29 9.46
CA LEU A 78 17.47 -0.09 8.03
C LEU A 78 17.10 1.34 7.67
N VAL A 79 16.82 2.19 8.65
CA VAL A 79 16.45 3.58 8.43
C VAL A 79 17.64 4.50 8.69
N ASP A 80 17.98 5.34 7.70
CA ASP A 80 19.02 6.35 7.89
C ASP A 80 18.57 7.34 8.99
N PRO A 81 19.39 7.57 10.03
CA PRO A 81 19.02 8.48 11.15
C PRO A 81 18.68 9.91 10.72
N SER A 82 19.10 10.33 9.53
CA SER A 82 18.76 11.66 9.00
C SER A 82 17.26 11.86 8.73
N TYR A 83 16.46 10.76 8.72
CA TYR A 83 15.00 10.83 8.51
C TYR A 83 14.31 11.83 9.45
N THR A 84 14.84 12.02 10.65
CA THR A 84 14.31 12.96 11.65
C THR A 84 14.33 14.43 11.21
N ASN A 85 15.11 14.73 10.18
CA ASN A 85 15.24 16.07 9.60
C ASN A 85 14.69 16.16 8.17
N LEU A 86 14.08 15.08 7.69
CA LEU A 86 13.61 15.02 6.33
C LEU A 86 12.08 15.11 6.26
N SER A 87 11.63 16.00 5.42
CA SER A 87 10.27 16.04 4.91
C SER A 87 10.32 16.17 3.41
N GLY A 88 9.31 15.68 2.76
CA GLY A 88 9.18 15.79 1.31
C GLY A 88 8.00 16.67 0.93
N ASN A 89 7.78 16.81 -0.36
CA ASN A 89 6.63 17.53 -0.88
C ASN A 89 5.36 16.69 -0.63
N SER A 90 4.52 17.12 0.32
CA SER A 90 3.24 16.48 0.61
C SER A 90 2.10 16.90 -0.34
N GLY A 91 2.35 17.84 -1.22
CA GLY A 91 1.39 18.38 -2.19
C GLY A 91 1.74 17.96 -3.61
N GLY A 92 1.79 16.67 -3.88
CA GLY A 92 2.47 16.13 -5.04
C GLY A 92 1.78 16.14 -6.37
N CYS A 93 0.54 16.43 -6.54
CA CYS A 93 -0.08 16.42 -7.87
C CYS A 93 -0.03 17.79 -8.55
N SER A 94 0.17 17.82 -9.86
CA SER A 94 -0.06 19.03 -10.64
C SER A 94 -1.55 19.42 -10.54
N ASP A 95 -1.88 20.70 -10.72
CA ASP A 95 -3.26 21.21 -10.70
C ASP A 95 -4.21 20.44 -11.64
N TYR A 96 -3.66 19.73 -12.62
CA TYR A 96 -4.39 18.91 -13.58
C TYR A 96 -4.71 17.50 -13.07
N GLU A 97 -3.88 16.95 -12.20
CA GLU A 97 -4.12 15.62 -11.58
C GLU A 97 -5.17 15.72 -10.46
N ASP A 98 -5.24 16.86 -9.77
CA ASP A 98 -6.24 17.13 -8.73
C ASP A 98 -7.69 17.13 -9.26
N CYS A 99 -7.90 17.40 -10.55
CA CYS A 99 -9.24 17.37 -11.13
C CYS A 99 -9.68 15.98 -11.63
N GLY A 100 -8.84 14.97 -11.57
CA GLY A 100 -9.13 13.62 -12.04
C GLY A 100 -9.39 13.49 -13.55
N ALA A 101 -9.16 14.57 -14.32
CA ALA A 101 -9.47 14.63 -15.74
C ALA A 101 -8.37 14.06 -16.63
N LEU A 102 -7.14 14.04 -16.13
CA LEU A 102 -5.97 13.58 -16.86
C LEU A 102 -5.11 12.69 -15.95
N SER A 103 -4.51 11.69 -16.55
CA SER A 103 -3.47 10.89 -15.91
C SER A 103 -2.30 10.70 -16.85
N THR A 104 -1.08 10.78 -16.32
CA THR A 104 0.14 10.50 -17.05
C THR A 104 1.18 9.94 -16.10
N PHE A 105 2.26 9.40 -16.67
CA PHE A 105 3.40 8.95 -15.89
C PHE A 105 4.36 10.11 -15.63
N HIS A 106 4.75 10.28 -14.37
CA HIS A 106 5.81 11.20 -13.96
C HIS A 106 6.95 10.42 -13.31
N TYR A 107 8.17 10.86 -13.58
CA TYR A 107 9.33 10.34 -12.85
C TYR A 107 9.35 10.88 -11.42
N MET A 108 9.84 10.08 -10.47
CA MET A 108 9.89 10.47 -9.06
C MET A 108 10.67 11.78 -8.83
N GLU A 109 11.74 12.01 -9.55
CA GLU A 109 12.53 13.24 -9.49
C GLU A 109 11.78 14.52 -9.90
N SER A 110 10.65 14.41 -10.59
CA SER A 110 9.79 15.56 -10.87
C SER A 110 8.87 15.92 -9.70
N HIS A 111 8.69 15.02 -8.74
CA HIS A 111 7.82 15.20 -7.58
C HIS A 111 8.61 15.54 -6.31
N THR A 112 9.84 15.06 -6.19
CA THR A 112 10.65 15.22 -4.99
C THR A 112 12.13 15.23 -5.27
N GLU A 113 12.87 16.12 -4.56
CA GLU A 113 14.32 16.23 -4.69
C GLU A 113 15.10 15.14 -3.94
N ASN A 114 14.50 14.58 -2.90
CA ASN A 114 15.14 13.62 -1.99
C ASN A 114 14.48 12.23 -1.96
N GLY A 115 13.51 11.98 -2.84
CA GLY A 115 12.78 10.71 -2.91
C GLY A 115 11.64 10.60 -1.89
N ILE A 116 11.39 11.59 -1.05
CA ILE A 116 10.35 11.57 -0.03
C ILE A 116 9.14 12.40 -0.50
N MET A 117 7.96 11.81 -0.40
CA MET A 117 6.68 12.51 -0.56
C MET A 117 5.89 12.30 0.73
N GLY A 118 6.04 13.23 1.68
CA GLY A 118 5.43 13.14 3.00
C GLY A 118 6.39 13.53 4.12
N GLU A 119 6.05 13.18 5.35
CA GLU A 119 6.69 13.68 6.56
C GLU A 119 7.42 12.55 7.30
N SER A 120 8.55 12.06 6.75
CA SER A 120 9.34 11.00 7.39
C SER A 120 9.87 11.40 8.78
N CYS A 121 10.10 12.70 9.01
CA CYS A 121 10.51 13.22 10.32
C CYS A 121 9.49 12.99 11.45
N ALA A 122 8.23 12.73 11.12
CA ALA A 122 7.18 12.42 12.08
C ALA A 122 7.06 10.93 12.39
N ALA A 123 7.83 10.08 11.71
CA ALA A 123 7.79 8.64 11.91
C ALA A 123 8.28 8.21 13.28
N SER A 124 7.71 7.13 13.81
CA SER A 124 8.20 6.47 15.01
C SER A 124 7.95 4.96 14.99
N LYS A 125 8.75 4.25 15.77
CA LYS A 125 8.62 2.80 15.93
C LYS A 125 7.26 2.40 16.50
N GLU A 126 6.75 3.17 17.46
CA GLU A 126 5.46 2.93 18.11
C GLU A 126 4.31 3.04 17.11
N LYS A 127 4.34 4.06 16.24
CA LYS A 127 3.38 4.20 15.14
C LYS A 127 3.44 3.00 14.20
N GLY A 128 4.65 2.60 13.82
CA GLY A 128 4.85 1.43 12.96
C GLY A 128 4.26 0.15 13.53
N ILE A 129 4.45 -0.10 14.83
CA ILE A 129 3.85 -1.25 15.53
C ILE A 129 2.32 -1.16 15.50
N ALA A 130 1.75 0.00 15.82
CA ALA A 130 0.30 0.19 15.85
C ALA A 130 -0.34 0.05 14.45
N LEU A 131 0.30 0.60 13.42
CA LEU A 131 -0.12 0.45 12.01
C LEU A 131 -0.05 -1.01 11.56
N ALA A 132 1.07 -1.71 11.83
CA ALA A 132 1.22 -3.12 11.47
C ALA A 132 0.15 -3.99 12.13
N ASP A 133 -0.15 -3.75 13.40
CA ASP A 133 -1.22 -4.45 14.12
C ASP A 133 -2.59 -4.19 13.49
N ALA A 134 -2.89 -2.93 13.14
CA ALA A 134 -4.15 -2.58 12.51
C ALA A 134 -4.30 -3.24 11.13
N TYR A 135 -3.25 -3.22 10.31
CA TYR A 135 -3.23 -3.87 8.99
C TYR A 135 -3.40 -5.38 9.10
N CYS A 136 -2.66 -6.03 10.01
CA CYS A 136 -2.79 -7.47 10.21
C CYS A 136 -4.20 -7.87 10.65
N LYS A 137 -4.80 -7.15 11.60
CA LYS A 137 -6.17 -7.41 12.03
C LYS A 137 -7.15 -7.27 10.87
N ARG A 138 -7.03 -6.18 10.10
CA ARG A 138 -7.92 -5.93 8.96
C ARG A 138 -7.75 -6.95 7.85
N LEU A 139 -6.52 -7.35 7.53
CA LEU A 139 -6.26 -8.43 6.56
C LEU A 139 -6.91 -9.74 6.98
N VAL A 140 -6.78 -10.12 8.26
CA VAL A 140 -7.42 -11.33 8.79
C VAL A 140 -8.95 -11.24 8.66
N GLU A 141 -9.56 -10.11 9.04
CA GLU A 141 -11.01 -9.90 8.89
C GLU A 141 -11.47 -10.07 7.44
N VAL A 142 -10.81 -9.38 6.50
CA VAL A 142 -11.16 -9.40 5.08
C VAL A 142 -10.99 -10.80 4.51
N LEU A 143 -9.86 -11.46 4.74
CA LEU A 143 -9.56 -12.76 4.14
C LEU A 143 -10.34 -13.91 4.78
N SER A 144 -10.86 -13.73 6.00
CA SER A 144 -11.72 -14.70 6.68
C SER A 144 -13.20 -14.57 6.30
N ASP A 145 -13.59 -13.56 5.54
CA ASP A 145 -14.97 -13.41 5.08
C ASP A 145 -15.27 -14.39 3.94
N GLU A 146 -16.05 -15.43 4.24
CA GLU A 146 -16.43 -16.45 3.26
C GLU A 146 -17.18 -15.90 2.04
N ARG A 147 -17.85 -14.75 2.18
CA ARG A 147 -18.57 -14.08 1.07
C ARG A 147 -17.60 -13.63 -0.03
N LEU A 148 -16.37 -13.27 0.32
CA LEU A 148 -15.32 -12.90 -0.62
C LEU A 148 -15.09 -14.02 -1.65
N TRP A 149 -15.09 -15.27 -1.21
CA TRP A 149 -14.71 -16.43 -2.01
C TRP A 149 -15.85 -17.03 -2.83
N SER A 150 -17.06 -16.50 -2.69
CA SER A 150 -18.26 -16.96 -3.41
C SER A 150 -18.72 -16.03 -4.53
N VAL A 151 -17.96 -14.97 -4.82
CA VAL A 151 -18.26 -14.03 -5.92
C VAL A 151 -18.02 -14.71 -7.25
N PRO A 152 -18.99 -14.68 -8.19
CA PRO A 152 -18.79 -15.15 -9.57
C PRO A 152 -17.76 -14.28 -10.32
N VAL A 153 -17.03 -14.88 -11.24
CA VAL A 153 -16.12 -14.21 -12.18
C VAL A 153 -16.67 -14.26 -13.59
#